data_8aa30a50341799d1611638d193069add
#
_entry.id   8aa30a50341799d1611638d193069add
#
_cell.length_a   1.000
_cell.length_b   1.000
_cell.length_c   1.000
_cell.angle_alpha   90.00
_cell.angle_beta   90.00
_cell.angle_gamma   90.00
#
_symmetry.space_group_name_H-M   'P 1'
#
loop_
_entity.id
_entity.type
_entity.pdbx_description
1 polymer ?
#
loop_
_entity_poly.entity_id
_entity_poly.type
_entity_poly.pdbx_seq_one_letter_code
_entity_poly.pdbx_strand_id
1 'polypeptide(L)'
;MIEKSCGTIPYTINNGTVYYLLVKAKDDGYCGFPKGHVEANESEEETAFRETLEETSVNVQINNRFRYEISYQMDKGNTKTVVYFLAKFQNQTPKRNKDFEDFEYLLLPFDCALHELTFENTRQMLKAANDFLTDDASKASLV
;
A
#
# COMPACT_ATOMS: atom_id res chain seq x y z
N MET A 1 -2.55 -15.55 19.39
CA MET A 1 -2.23 -15.86 17.99
C MET A 1 -1.92 -14.59 17.24
N ILE A 2 -0.91 -14.63 16.36
CA ILE A 2 -0.51 -13.48 15.56
C ILE A 2 -0.95 -13.71 14.12
N GLU A 3 -1.74 -12.78 13.59
CA GLU A 3 -2.08 -12.78 12.18
C GLU A 3 -1.15 -11.83 11.45
N LYS A 4 -0.64 -12.27 10.30
CA LYS A 4 0.28 -11.46 9.51
C LYS A 4 -0.23 -11.28 8.09
N SER A 5 -0.25 -10.03 7.66
CA SER A 5 -0.56 -9.65 6.29
C SER A 5 0.58 -8.81 5.74
N CYS A 6 0.71 -8.79 4.43
CA CYS A 6 1.68 -7.92 3.76
C CYS A 6 1.02 -7.22 2.58
N GLY A 7 1.48 -6.03 2.30
CA GLY A 7 0.93 -5.23 1.21
C GLY A 7 1.93 -4.21 0.71
N THR A 8 1.45 -3.34 -0.15
CA THR A 8 2.28 -2.28 -0.73
C THR A 8 1.62 -0.93 -0.60
N ILE A 9 2.45 0.10 -0.69
CA ILE A 9 2.02 1.47 -0.91
C ILE A 9 2.35 1.75 -2.37
N PRO A 10 1.41 1.48 -3.30
CA PRO A 10 1.72 1.62 -4.71
C PRO A 10 1.73 3.08 -5.11
N TYR A 11 2.71 3.46 -5.92
CA TYR A 11 2.79 4.83 -6.41
C TYR A 11 3.31 4.89 -7.83
N THR A 12 2.97 5.96 -8.52
CA THR A 12 3.50 6.29 -9.82
C THR A 12 3.85 7.77 -9.85
N ILE A 13 4.76 8.13 -10.73
CA ILE A 13 5.19 9.52 -10.87
C ILE A 13 4.76 10.03 -12.24
N ASN A 14 4.07 11.16 -12.26
CA ASN A 14 3.60 11.78 -13.48
C ASN A 14 3.90 13.28 -13.41
N ASN A 15 4.70 13.78 -14.37
CA ASN A 15 5.11 15.19 -14.42
C ASN A 15 5.71 15.69 -13.12
N GLY A 16 6.53 14.84 -12.47
CA GLY A 16 7.22 15.19 -11.23
C GLY A 16 6.38 15.06 -9.97
N THR A 17 5.11 14.71 -10.10
CA THR A 17 4.22 14.53 -8.95
C THR A 17 4.03 13.05 -8.66
N VAL A 18 4.14 12.68 -7.39
CA VAL A 18 3.87 11.32 -6.93
C VAL A 18 2.37 11.15 -6.69
N TYR A 19 1.81 10.10 -7.29
CA TYR A 19 0.42 9.71 -7.07
C TYR A 19 0.38 8.36 -6.40
N TYR A 20 -0.40 8.26 -5.33
CA TYR A 20 -0.55 7.03 -4.55
C TYR A 20 -1.84 6.32 -4.93
N LEU A 21 -1.77 5.00 -5.05
CA LEU A 21 -2.94 4.19 -5.37
C LEU A 21 -3.58 3.68 -4.09
N LEU A 22 -4.79 4.12 -3.83
CA LEU A 22 -5.59 3.72 -2.68
C LEU A 22 -6.72 2.80 -3.13
N VAL A 23 -7.11 1.91 -2.23
CA VAL A 23 -8.21 0.97 -2.44
C VAL A 23 -9.29 1.31 -1.44
N LYS A 24 -10.50 1.56 -1.93
CA LYS A 24 -11.63 1.91 -1.08
C LYS A 24 -12.73 0.86 -1.24
N ALA A 25 -13.11 0.24 -0.14
CA ALA A 25 -14.19 -0.75 -0.14
C ALA A 25 -15.52 -0.04 -0.32
N LYS A 26 -16.35 -0.53 -1.24
CA LYS A 26 -17.64 0.11 -1.55
C LYS A 26 -18.68 -0.11 -0.48
N ASP A 27 -18.63 -1.24 0.23
CA ASP A 27 -19.65 -1.57 1.23
C ASP A 27 -19.46 -0.82 2.55
N ASP A 28 -18.25 -0.77 3.12
CA ASP A 28 -18.00 -0.09 4.39
C ASP A 28 -17.32 1.27 4.24
N GLY A 29 -16.82 1.59 3.04
CA GLY A 29 -16.18 2.86 2.77
C GLY A 29 -14.76 3.00 3.30
N TYR A 30 -14.19 1.94 3.88
CA TYR A 30 -12.83 1.99 4.40
C TYR A 30 -11.84 2.13 3.26
N CYS A 31 -10.91 3.07 3.41
CA CYS A 31 -9.92 3.39 2.41
C CYS A 31 -8.51 3.13 2.96
N GLY A 32 -7.72 2.38 2.22
CA GLY A 32 -6.36 2.02 2.60
C GLY A 32 -5.54 1.56 1.42
N PHE A 33 -4.57 0.70 1.68
CA PHE A 33 -3.67 0.17 0.67
C PHE A 33 -3.89 -1.33 0.48
N PRO A 34 -3.54 -1.88 -0.70
CA PRO A 34 -3.73 -3.30 -0.96
C PRO A 34 -2.85 -4.16 -0.04
N LYS A 35 -3.43 -5.22 0.51
CA LYS A 35 -2.75 -6.14 1.41
C LYS A 35 -3.54 -7.43 1.55
N GLY A 36 -2.90 -8.46 2.06
CA GLY A 36 -3.57 -9.70 2.39
C GLY A 36 -2.68 -10.65 3.17
N HIS A 37 -3.24 -11.76 3.57
CA HIS A 37 -2.59 -12.73 4.44
C HIS A 37 -1.41 -13.42 3.76
N VAL A 38 -0.34 -13.64 4.53
CA VAL A 38 0.81 -14.43 4.09
C VAL A 38 0.36 -15.88 3.95
N GLU A 39 0.64 -16.47 2.79
CA GLU A 39 0.38 -17.90 2.55
C GLU A 39 1.64 -18.71 2.82
N ALA A 40 1.46 -20.03 2.98
CA ALA A 40 2.57 -20.92 3.30
C ALA A 40 3.72 -20.76 2.30
N ASN A 41 4.93 -20.65 2.82
CA ASN A 41 6.17 -20.55 2.04
C ASN A 41 6.35 -19.24 1.26
N GLU A 42 5.50 -18.25 1.51
CA GLU A 42 5.72 -16.93 0.91
C GLU A 42 6.58 -16.05 1.81
N SER A 43 7.46 -15.27 1.18
CA SER A 43 8.14 -14.18 1.87
C SER A 43 7.17 -12.99 1.99
N GLU A 44 7.54 -12.02 2.80
CA GLU A 44 6.77 -10.78 2.93
C GLU A 44 6.60 -10.09 1.58
N GLU A 45 7.67 -9.98 0.81
CA GLU A 45 7.62 -9.31 -0.50
C GLU A 45 6.77 -10.08 -1.50
N GLU A 46 6.85 -11.41 -1.49
CA GLU A 46 6.02 -12.25 -2.37
C GLU A 46 4.54 -12.07 -2.07
N THR A 47 4.17 -12.04 -0.79
CA THR A 47 2.78 -11.79 -0.39
C THR A 47 2.33 -10.40 -0.82
N ALA A 48 3.16 -9.39 -0.55
CA ALA A 48 2.83 -8.01 -0.88
C ALA A 48 2.61 -7.84 -2.38
N PHE A 49 3.47 -8.43 -3.19
CA PHE A 49 3.35 -8.38 -4.64
C PHE A 49 2.07 -9.08 -5.12
N ARG A 50 1.85 -10.31 -4.63
CA ARG A 50 0.68 -11.10 -5.02
C ARG A 50 -0.63 -10.40 -4.67
N GLU A 51 -0.75 -9.93 -3.44
CA GLU A 51 -1.97 -9.26 -2.98
C GLU A 51 -2.25 -7.97 -3.74
N THR A 52 -1.21 -7.20 -4.05
CA THR A 52 -1.37 -5.98 -4.85
C THR A 52 -1.89 -6.31 -6.24
N LEU A 53 -1.30 -7.33 -6.86
CA LEU A 53 -1.72 -7.77 -8.20
C LEU A 53 -3.16 -8.28 -8.18
N GLU A 54 -3.52 -9.08 -7.19
CA GLU A 54 -4.87 -9.63 -7.08
C GLU A 54 -5.92 -8.54 -6.87
N GLU A 55 -5.65 -7.59 -5.98
CA GLU A 55 -6.63 -6.56 -5.64
C GLU A 55 -6.73 -5.45 -6.68
N THR A 56 -5.65 -5.10 -7.35
CA THR A 56 -5.61 -3.93 -8.23
C THR A 56 -5.28 -4.23 -9.68
N SER A 57 -4.84 -5.44 -9.99
CA SER A 57 -4.36 -5.85 -11.32
C SER A 57 -3.12 -5.07 -11.78
N VAL A 58 -2.40 -4.46 -10.84
CA VAL A 58 -1.20 -3.69 -11.15
C VAL A 58 0.04 -4.48 -10.76
N ASN A 59 1.00 -4.57 -11.68
CA ASN A 59 2.32 -5.14 -11.44
C ASN A 59 3.22 -4.05 -10.88
N VAL A 60 3.67 -4.23 -9.65
CA VAL A 60 4.50 -3.25 -8.96
C VAL A 60 5.94 -3.73 -8.84
N GLN A 61 6.85 -2.78 -8.72
CA GLN A 61 8.24 -3.04 -8.40
C GLN A 61 8.49 -2.62 -6.96
N ILE A 62 8.71 -3.60 -6.09
CA ILE A 62 8.86 -3.37 -4.66
C ILE A 62 10.23 -2.76 -4.35
N ASN A 63 10.23 -1.72 -3.52
CA ASN A 63 11.44 -1.15 -2.95
C ASN A 63 11.48 -1.49 -1.46
N ASN A 64 12.25 -2.52 -1.11
CA ASN A 64 12.33 -3.02 0.26
C ASN A 64 13.19 -2.16 1.20
N ARG A 65 13.77 -1.07 0.69
CA ARG A 65 14.44 -0.09 1.55
C ARG A 65 13.44 0.67 2.43
N PHE A 66 12.17 0.66 2.04
CA PHE A 66 11.10 1.16 2.89
C PHE A 66 10.21 -0.02 3.28
N ARG A 67 10.30 -0.41 4.54
CA ARG A 67 9.46 -1.45 5.13
C ARG A 67 8.81 -0.85 6.37
N TYR A 68 7.50 -0.89 6.43
CA TYR A 68 6.74 -0.26 7.51
C TYR A 68 5.79 -1.29 8.12
N GLU A 69 5.79 -1.39 9.44
CA GLU A 69 4.99 -2.39 10.14
C GLU A 69 3.95 -1.69 11.01
N ILE A 70 2.71 -2.13 10.87
CA ILE A 70 1.60 -1.66 11.68
C ILE A 70 1.07 -2.87 12.45
N SER A 71 0.98 -2.72 13.79
CA SER A 71 0.41 -3.78 14.62
C SER A 71 -0.76 -3.23 15.41
N TYR A 72 -1.81 -4.02 15.53
CA TYR A 72 -2.93 -3.64 16.38
C TYR A 72 -3.52 -4.86 17.08
N GLN A 73 -4.07 -4.58 18.27
CA GLN A 73 -4.71 -5.59 19.10
C GLN A 73 -6.09 -5.92 18.54
N MET A 74 -6.38 -7.19 18.49
CA MET A 74 -7.71 -7.70 18.17
C MET A 74 -8.34 -8.30 19.42
N ASP A 75 -9.59 -8.68 19.34
CA ASP A 75 -10.29 -9.30 20.46
C ASP A 75 -9.60 -10.58 20.91
N LYS A 76 -9.73 -10.88 22.21
CA LYS A 76 -9.24 -12.13 22.82
C LYS A 76 -7.71 -12.29 22.79
N GLY A 77 -6.99 -11.17 22.86
CA GLY A 77 -5.54 -11.20 22.95
C GLY A 77 -4.81 -11.48 21.64
N ASN A 78 -5.53 -11.54 20.54
CA ASN A 78 -4.91 -11.70 19.22
C ASN A 78 -4.28 -10.38 18.76
N THR A 79 -3.18 -10.48 18.03
CA THR A 79 -2.49 -9.33 17.45
C THR A 79 -2.45 -9.50 15.94
N LYS A 80 -2.77 -8.45 15.21
CA LYS A 80 -2.61 -8.44 13.77
C LYS A 80 -1.47 -7.51 13.39
N THR A 81 -0.58 -8.01 12.55
CA THR A 81 0.56 -7.25 12.04
C THR A 81 0.44 -7.15 10.53
N VAL A 82 0.61 -5.95 9.99
CA VAL A 82 0.63 -5.72 8.55
C VAL A 82 1.94 -5.06 8.19
N VAL A 83 2.64 -5.66 7.22
CA VAL A 83 3.92 -5.13 6.72
C VAL A 83 3.68 -4.56 5.34
N TYR A 84 4.11 -3.32 5.12
CA TYR A 84 3.97 -2.64 3.83
C TYR A 84 5.32 -2.25 3.27
N PHE A 85 5.44 -2.35 1.95
CA PHE A 85 6.60 -1.87 1.20
C PHE A 85 6.17 -0.80 0.21
N LEU A 86 7.04 0.16 -0.06
CA LEU A 86 6.83 1.06 -1.20
C LEU A 86 6.95 0.25 -2.50
N ALA A 87 6.12 0.57 -3.46
CA ALA A 87 6.12 -0.18 -4.72
C ALA A 87 5.72 0.74 -5.88
N LYS A 88 6.58 0.81 -6.87
CA LYS A 88 6.38 1.69 -8.02
C LYS A 88 5.71 0.96 -9.17
N PHE A 89 4.83 1.65 -9.88
CA PHE A 89 4.27 1.13 -11.13
C PHE A 89 4.22 2.23 -12.19
N GLN A 90 4.15 1.81 -13.45
CA GLN A 90 4.12 2.72 -14.58
C GLN A 90 3.17 2.20 -15.66
N ASN A 91 2.46 3.12 -16.30
CA ASN A 91 1.67 2.83 -17.50
C ASN A 91 0.67 1.68 -17.31
N GLN A 92 0.06 1.63 -16.14
CA GLN A 92 -0.95 0.61 -15.83
C GLN A 92 -2.15 1.29 -15.19
N THR A 93 -3.33 0.79 -15.52
CA THR A 93 -4.57 1.28 -14.94
C THR A 93 -5.11 0.22 -13.98
N PRO A 94 -5.33 0.57 -12.70
CA PRO A 94 -5.93 -0.37 -11.77
C PRO A 94 -7.30 -0.80 -12.24
N LYS A 95 -7.62 -2.07 -12.03
CA LYS A 95 -8.94 -2.60 -12.35
C LYS A 95 -9.28 -3.73 -11.41
N ARG A 96 -10.58 -3.90 -11.18
CA ARG A 96 -11.07 -4.92 -10.29
C ARG A 96 -10.85 -6.31 -10.89
N ASN A 97 -10.37 -7.22 -10.05
CA ASN A 97 -10.40 -8.63 -10.37
C ASN A 97 -11.80 -9.14 -9.99
N LYS A 98 -12.50 -9.78 -10.94
CA LYS A 98 -13.88 -10.20 -10.76
C LYS A 98 -14.10 -11.21 -9.62
N ASP A 99 -13.04 -11.84 -9.14
CA ASP A 99 -13.11 -12.81 -8.06
C ASP A 99 -12.97 -12.19 -6.68
N PHE A 100 -12.82 -10.86 -6.60
CA PHE A 100 -12.61 -10.15 -5.35
C PHE A 100 -13.69 -9.11 -5.12
N GLU A 101 -13.71 -8.56 -3.90
CA GLU A 101 -14.68 -7.57 -3.49
C GLU A 101 -14.70 -6.35 -4.39
N ASP A 102 -15.80 -5.64 -4.33
CA ASP A 102 -16.02 -4.44 -5.12
C ASP A 102 -15.23 -3.29 -4.49
N PHE A 103 -14.13 -2.91 -5.15
CA PHE A 103 -13.29 -1.81 -4.72
C PHE A 103 -13.37 -0.65 -5.69
N GLU A 104 -13.26 0.54 -5.14
CA GLU A 104 -13.01 1.76 -5.89
C GLU A 104 -11.54 2.09 -5.78
N TYR A 105 -10.91 2.49 -6.89
CA TYR A 105 -9.48 2.82 -6.90
C TYR A 105 -9.31 4.31 -7.01
N LEU A 106 -8.46 4.86 -6.14
CA LEU A 106 -8.17 6.29 -6.12
C LEU A 106 -6.67 6.48 -6.35
N LEU A 107 -6.33 7.27 -7.36
CA LEU A 107 -4.94 7.61 -7.65
C LEU A 107 -4.76 9.09 -7.34
N LEU A 108 -4.14 9.39 -6.20
CA LEU A 108 -4.18 10.71 -5.60
C LEU A 108 -2.80 11.21 -5.22
N PRO A 109 -2.55 12.54 -5.35
CA PRO A 109 -1.36 13.13 -4.78
C PRO A 109 -1.40 13.07 -3.26
N PHE A 110 -0.27 13.33 -2.63
CA PHE A 110 -0.07 13.10 -1.20
C PHE A 110 -1.17 13.70 -0.31
N ASP A 111 -1.46 14.99 -0.47
CA ASP A 111 -2.44 15.65 0.41
C ASP A 111 -3.83 15.04 0.30
N CYS A 112 -4.25 14.74 -0.92
CA CYS A 112 -5.56 14.13 -1.17
C CYS A 112 -5.60 12.70 -0.65
N ALA A 113 -4.53 11.93 -0.88
CA ALA A 113 -4.43 10.57 -0.39
C ALA A 113 -4.51 10.54 1.14
N LEU A 114 -3.79 11.44 1.79
CA LEU A 114 -3.80 11.55 3.24
C LEU A 114 -5.20 11.82 3.78
N HIS A 115 -5.95 12.67 3.10
CA HIS A 115 -7.32 13.01 3.49
C HIS A 115 -8.27 11.82 3.34
N GLU A 116 -8.07 11.00 2.32
CA GLU A 116 -8.97 9.87 2.03
C GLU A 116 -8.74 8.67 2.93
N LEU A 117 -7.53 8.48 3.47
CA LEU A 117 -7.24 7.33 4.32
C LEU A 117 -8.09 7.32 5.58
N THR A 118 -8.67 6.17 5.89
CA THR A 118 -9.61 6.03 7.01
C THR A 118 -8.91 6.04 8.36
N PHE A 119 -7.76 5.37 8.47
CA PHE A 119 -7.12 5.13 9.77
C PHE A 119 -5.87 5.96 9.96
N GLU A 120 -5.68 6.43 11.19
CA GLU A 120 -4.54 7.29 11.54
C GLU A 120 -3.20 6.58 11.34
N ASN A 121 -3.12 5.28 11.66
CA ASN A 121 -1.88 4.53 11.49
C ASN A 121 -1.45 4.46 10.02
N THR A 122 -2.39 4.33 9.08
CA THR A 122 -2.04 4.36 7.65
C THR A 122 -1.69 5.76 7.19
N ARG A 123 -2.29 6.80 7.76
CA ARG A 123 -1.89 8.19 7.47
C ARG A 123 -0.47 8.44 7.90
N GLN A 124 -0.08 7.99 9.10
CA GLN A 124 1.29 8.12 9.59
C GLN A 124 2.28 7.38 8.68
N MET A 125 1.91 6.20 8.23
CA MET A 125 2.72 5.43 7.28
C MET A 125 2.90 6.18 5.96
N LEU A 126 1.82 6.74 5.42
CA LEU A 126 1.92 7.50 4.16
C LEU A 126 2.83 8.71 4.30
N LYS A 127 2.78 9.40 5.44
CA LYS A 127 3.70 10.51 5.71
C LYS A 127 5.15 10.05 5.67
N ALA A 128 5.45 8.93 6.32
CA ALA A 128 6.80 8.36 6.33
C ALA A 128 7.24 7.95 4.92
N ALA A 129 6.35 7.33 4.16
CA ALA A 129 6.63 6.92 2.79
C ALA A 129 6.91 8.12 1.88
N ASN A 130 6.11 9.17 2.03
CA ASN A 130 6.27 10.37 1.23
C ASN A 130 7.59 11.08 1.56
N ASP A 131 7.95 11.14 2.83
CA ASP A 131 9.24 11.69 3.25
C ASP A 131 10.40 10.89 2.65
N PHE A 132 10.29 9.56 2.68
CA PHE A 132 11.31 8.69 2.10
C PHE A 132 11.49 8.97 0.61
N LEU A 133 10.40 9.08 -0.13
CA LEU A 133 10.46 9.34 -1.57
C LEU A 133 11.01 10.74 -1.88
N THR A 134 10.62 11.73 -1.10
CA THR A 134 11.09 13.11 -1.27
C THR A 134 12.60 13.20 -0.98
N ASP A 135 13.06 12.59 0.10
CA ASP A 135 14.48 12.57 0.45
C ASP A 135 15.30 11.86 -0.61
N ASP A 136 14.81 10.71 -1.11
CA ASP A 136 15.50 9.94 -2.14
C ASP A 136 15.61 10.76 -3.43
N ALA A 137 14.55 11.44 -3.83
CA ALA A 137 14.54 12.30 -5.01
C ALA A 137 15.51 13.49 -4.84
N SER A 138 15.55 14.08 -3.65
CA SER A 138 16.47 15.17 -3.34
C SER A 138 17.92 14.72 -3.45
N LYS A 139 18.23 13.55 -2.92
CA LYS A 139 19.57 12.97 -3.03
C LYS A 139 19.95 12.69 -4.47
N ALA A 140 19.03 12.18 -5.26
CA ALA A 140 19.24 11.91 -6.67
C ALA A 140 19.54 13.19 -7.45
N SER A 141 18.88 14.28 -7.12
CA SER A 141 19.08 15.55 -7.82
C SER A 141 20.37 16.27 -7.43
N LEU A 142 21.02 15.83 -6.34
CA LEU A 142 22.32 16.38 -5.93
C LEU A 142 23.49 15.67 -6.60
N VAL A 143 23.24 14.58 -7.28
CA VAL A 143 24.25 13.83 -8.02
C VAL A 143 24.20 14.21 -9.49
#